data_d1cc2fc1c3cce6bbae00553c27f368db
#
_entry.id   d1cc2fc1c3cce6bbae00553c27f368db
#
_cell.length_a   1.000
_cell.length_b   1.000
_cell.length_c   1.000
_cell.angle_alpha   90.00
_cell.angle_beta   90.00
_cell.angle_gamma   90.00
#
_symmetry.space_group_name_H-M   'P 1'
#
loop_
_entity.id
_entity.type
_entity.pdbx_description
1 polymer ?
#
loop_
_entity_poly.entity_id
_entity_poly.type
_entity_poly.pdbx_seq_one_letter_code
_entity_poly.pdbx_strand_id
1 'polypeptide(L)'
;KDIAALGGELFVMDDGWFGDKYRRVQDNSSLGDWVVDRKKLPNGLENLIQTADRNGIKFGIWIEPEAVNSKSELFEKHPDWALQVKGRPLQYGRGGTQMLLDVCNPEVQDFMFGIVDNLLGKHPQIAYIKWDANVELKNYGSTYLPQDKQSHIYIEYHRGLNKVLERIRAKYPDVLIQACGG
;
A
#
# COMPACT_ATOMS: atom_id res chain seq x y z
N LYS A 1 -15.21 -15.17 15.61
CA LYS A 1 -16.00 -15.57 16.81
C LYS A 1 -15.36 -15.00 18.08
N ASP A 2 -14.11 -15.29 18.34
CA ASP A 2 -13.44 -14.95 19.60
C ASP A 2 -13.35 -13.43 19.83
N ILE A 3 -13.06 -12.66 18.76
CA ILE A 3 -13.05 -11.19 18.82
C ILE A 3 -14.42 -10.63 19.23
N ALA A 4 -15.51 -11.14 18.63
CA ALA A 4 -16.88 -10.74 19.00
C ALA A 4 -17.21 -11.11 20.45
N ALA A 5 -16.84 -12.31 20.88
CA ALA A 5 -17.06 -12.77 22.25
C ALA A 5 -16.32 -11.94 23.29
N LEU A 6 -15.20 -11.30 22.90
CA LEU A 6 -14.43 -10.36 23.72
C LEU A 6 -14.92 -8.90 23.63
N GLY A 7 -16.01 -8.63 22.90
CA GLY A 7 -16.54 -7.29 22.69
C GLY A 7 -15.81 -6.46 21.63
N GLY A 8 -14.98 -7.09 20.79
CA GLY A 8 -14.32 -6.40 19.66
C GLY A 8 -15.29 -6.09 18.53
N GLU A 9 -15.16 -4.92 17.93
CA GLU A 9 -16.05 -4.42 16.87
C GLU A 9 -15.39 -4.39 15.49
N LEU A 10 -14.06 -4.49 15.43
CA LEU A 10 -13.28 -4.42 14.20
C LEU A 10 -12.20 -5.50 14.20
N PHE A 11 -12.08 -6.21 13.08
CA PHE A 11 -10.94 -7.06 12.76
C PHE A 11 -10.15 -6.44 11.60
N VAL A 12 -8.85 -6.21 11.78
CA VAL A 12 -7.97 -5.72 10.72
C VAL A 12 -7.05 -6.86 10.28
N MET A 13 -7.15 -7.24 9.00
CA MET A 13 -6.20 -8.15 8.37
C MET A 13 -4.90 -7.41 8.12
N ASP A 14 -3.85 -7.76 8.86
CA ASP A 14 -2.53 -7.11 8.78
C ASP A 14 -1.71 -7.66 7.59
N ASP A 15 -0.42 -7.32 7.51
CA ASP A 15 0.52 -7.68 6.43
C ASP A 15 0.49 -9.18 6.09
N GLY A 16 0.80 -9.50 4.83
CA GLY A 16 1.01 -10.87 4.38
C GLY A 16 -0.15 -11.52 3.64
N TRP A 17 -1.24 -10.81 3.36
CA TRP A 17 -2.40 -11.35 2.63
C TRP A 17 -2.21 -11.38 1.10
N PHE A 18 -1.18 -10.73 0.57
CA PHE A 18 -0.95 -10.47 -0.84
C PHE A 18 0.32 -11.12 -1.40
N GLY A 19 0.47 -11.05 -2.73
CA GLY A 19 1.61 -11.54 -3.50
C GLY A 19 1.35 -12.91 -4.13
N ASP A 20 1.51 -13.00 -5.45
CA ASP A 20 1.35 -14.25 -6.22
C ASP A 20 2.71 -14.80 -6.68
N LYS A 21 3.35 -14.18 -7.67
CA LYS A 21 4.67 -14.58 -8.17
C LYS A 21 5.74 -14.53 -7.08
N TYR A 22 5.80 -13.41 -6.39
CA TYR A 22 6.62 -13.20 -5.21
C TYR A 22 5.72 -13.21 -3.98
N ARG A 23 5.69 -14.30 -3.23
CA ARG A 23 4.80 -14.42 -2.07
C ARG A 23 5.32 -13.62 -0.89
N ARG A 24 4.44 -12.90 -0.21
CA ARG A 24 4.74 -12.14 1.01
C ARG A 24 4.90 -13.09 2.21
N VAL A 25 6.04 -13.80 2.26
CA VAL A 25 6.38 -14.71 3.39
C VAL A 25 7.24 -13.98 4.43
N GLN A 26 8.00 -12.99 3.97
CA GLN A 26 8.84 -12.11 4.78
C GLN A 26 8.77 -10.69 4.20
N ASP A 27 9.37 -9.72 4.90
CA ASP A 27 9.36 -8.28 4.52
C ASP A 27 10.13 -7.95 3.24
N ASN A 28 10.78 -8.92 2.61
CA ASN A 28 11.70 -8.71 1.50
C ASN A 28 11.10 -8.91 0.11
N SER A 29 9.79 -9.08 0.01
CA SER A 29 9.10 -9.34 -1.25
C SER A 29 7.66 -8.85 -1.27
N SER A 30 7.11 -8.71 -2.46
CA SER A 30 5.68 -8.46 -2.80
C SER A 30 5.12 -7.09 -2.52
N LEU A 31 5.77 -6.20 -1.78
CA LEU A 31 5.26 -4.82 -1.73
C LEU A 31 5.22 -4.26 -3.15
N GLY A 32 4.04 -3.79 -3.55
CA GLY A 32 3.69 -3.42 -4.92
C GLY A 32 2.70 -4.38 -5.59
N ASP A 33 2.66 -5.65 -5.19
CA ASP A 33 1.83 -6.71 -5.81
C ASP A 33 0.59 -6.99 -4.97
N TRP A 34 -0.43 -6.13 -5.07
CA TRP A 34 -1.63 -6.15 -4.24
C TRP A 34 -2.68 -7.17 -4.71
N VAL A 35 -2.21 -8.39 -4.98
CA VAL A 35 -3.04 -9.55 -5.37
C VAL A 35 -3.12 -10.52 -4.22
N VAL A 36 -4.31 -11.03 -3.92
CA VAL A 36 -4.53 -11.97 -2.82
C VAL A 36 -3.70 -13.24 -2.99
N ASP A 37 -2.88 -13.60 -1.99
CA ASP A 37 -2.17 -14.88 -1.94
C ASP A 37 -3.18 -16.02 -1.75
N ARG A 38 -3.56 -16.68 -2.85
CA ARG A 38 -4.54 -17.77 -2.84
C ARG A 38 -4.03 -19.06 -2.18
N LYS A 39 -2.75 -19.18 -1.88
CA LYS A 39 -2.22 -20.30 -1.07
C LYS A 39 -2.46 -20.07 0.42
N LYS A 40 -2.38 -18.81 0.89
CA LYS A 40 -2.72 -18.44 2.28
C LYS A 40 -4.22 -18.29 2.48
N LEU A 41 -4.88 -17.72 1.49
CA LEU A 41 -6.31 -17.41 1.50
C LEU A 41 -6.99 -18.08 0.31
N PRO A 42 -7.17 -19.41 0.32
CA PRO A 42 -7.72 -20.15 -0.82
C PRO A 42 -9.14 -19.69 -1.19
N ASN A 43 -9.90 -19.23 -0.20
CA ASN A 43 -11.25 -18.70 -0.38
C ASN A 43 -11.30 -17.16 -0.52
N GLY A 44 -10.13 -16.51 -0.68
CA GLY A 44 -10.01 -15.06 -0.85
C GLY A 44 -10.32 -14.24 0.40
N LEU A 45 -10.34 -12.93 0.23
CA LEU A 45 -10.76 -11.99 1.27
C LEU A 45 -12.27 -12.08 1.52
N GLU A 46 -13.03 -12.46 0.52
CA GLU A 46 -14.50 -12.59 0.56
C GLU A 46 -14.97 -13.44 1.75
N ASN A 47 -14.32 -14.58 1.95
CA ASN A 47 -14.66 -15.49 3.06
C ASN A 47 -14.41 -14.85 4.44
N LEU A 48 -13.29 -14.13 4.58
CA LEU A 48 -12.95 -13.44 5.83
C LEU A 48 -13.92 -12.30 6.12
N ILE A 49 -14.22 -11.48 5.12
CA ILE A 49 -15.16 -10.36 5.20
C ILE A 49 -16.56 -10.87 5.59
N GLN A 50 -17.07 -11.89 4.89
CA GLN A 50 -18.37 -12.49 5.21
C GLN A 50 -18.39 -13.14 6.61
N THR A 51 -17.24 -13.67 7.05
CA THR A 51 -17.15 -14.27 8.40
C THR A 51 -17.17 -13.17 9.46
N ALA A 52 -16.52 -12.04 9.23
CA ALA A 52 -16.58 -10.89 10.13
C ALA A 52 -18.01 -10.35 10.21
N ASP A 53 -18.64 -10.11 9.09
CA ASP A 53 -20.02 -9.60 8.96
C ASP A 53 -21.03 -10.48 9.71
N ARG A 54 -21.01 -11.81 9.48
CA ARG A 54 -21.88 -12.78 10.19
C ARG A 54 -21.69 -12.81 11.70
N ASN A 55 -20.58 -12.28 12.21
CA ASN A 55 -20.32 -12.17 13.65
C ASN A 55 -20.51 -10.70 14.15
N GLY A 56 -21.07 -9.81 13.35
CA GLY A 56 -21.30 -8.41 13.73
C GLY A 56 -20.01 -7.59 13.86
N ILE A 57 -18.92 -8.00 13.20
CA ILE A 57 -17.61 -7.34 13.27
C ILE A 57 -17.32 -6.66 11.94
N LYS A 58 -16.89 -5.41 11.99
CA LYS A 58 -16.37 -4.70 10.82
C LYS A 58 -15.04 -5.31 10.35
N PHE A 59 -14.78 -5.26 9.05
CA PHE A 59 -13.52 -5.72 8.47
C PHE A 59 -12.67 -4.55 8.02
N GLY A 60 -11.38 -4.61 8.35
CA GLY A 60 -10.35 -3.69 7.89
C GLY A 60 -9.20 -4.44 7.23
N ILE A 61 -8.39 -3.73 6.47
CA ILE A 61 -7.24 -4.29 5.75
C ILE A 61 -6.03 -3.37 5.83
N TRP A 62 -4.85 -3.97 5.97
CA TRP A 62 -3.56 -3.31 5.92
C TRP A 62 -3.07 -3.16 4.48
N ILE A 63 -2.52 -2.01 4.15
CA ILE A 63 -1.76 -1.74 2.94
C ILE A 63 -0.56 -0.85 3.23
N GLU A 64 0.49 -0.95 2.43
CA GLU A 64 1.67 -0.05 2.42
C GLU A 64 1.93 0.39 0.97
N PRO A 65 1.06 1.25 0.40
CA PRO A 65 1.05 1.52 -1.03
C PRO A 65 2.17 2.46 -1.50
N GLU A 66 2.88 3.10 -0.59
CA GLU A 66 4.02 3.97 -0.88
C GLU A 66 5.33 3.18 -1.08
N ALA A 67 5.36 1.91 -0.65
CA ALA A 67 6.56 1.10 -0.68
C ALA A 67 6.54 0.02 -1.78
N VAL A 68 7.71 -0.34 -2.26
CA VAL A 68 7.91 -1.43 -3.22
C VAL A 68 9.13 -2.26 -2.83
N ASN A 69 9.07 -3.57 -3.02
CA ASN A 69 10.23 -4.45 -2.92
C ASN A 69 10.87 -4.66 -4.29
N SER A 70 12.18 -4.86 -4.33
CA SER A 70 12.87 -5.29 -5.56
C SER A 70 12.39 -6.66 -6.07
N LYS A 71 11.89 -7.50 -5.16
CA LYS A 71 11.21 -8.76 -5.49
C LYS A 71 9.69 -8.54 -5.54
N SER A 72 9.23 -7.85 -6.58
CA SER A 72 7.83 -7.64 -6.91
C SER A 72 7.64 -7.57 -8.43
N GLU A 73 6.46 -7.94 -8.92
CA GLU A 73 6.09 -7.76 -10.33
C GLU A 73 5.98 -6.28 -10.70
N LEU A 74 5.59 -5.43 -9.75
CA LEU A 74 5.58 -3.99 -9.93
C LEU A 74 6.97 -3.47 -10.28
N PHE A 75 7.98 -3.84 -9.49
CA PHE A 75 9.35 -3.37 -9.72
C PHE A 75 9.96 -3.95 -11.00
N GLU A 76 9.61 -5.18 -11.39
CA GLU A 76 10.03 -5.74 -12.69
C GLU A 76 9.48 -4.93 -13.86
N LYS A 77 8.24 -4.45 -13.76
CA LYS A 77 7.57 -3.69 -14.83
C LYS A 77 7.96 -2.21 -14.85
N HIS A 78 8.14 -1.64 -13.68
CA HIS A 78 8.34 -0.21 -13.45
C HIS A 78 9.48 0.07 -12.46
N PRO A 79 10.73 -0.32 -12.77
CA PRO A 79 11.87 -0.05 -11.89
C PRO A 79 12.16 1.45 -11.75
N ASP A 80 11.71 2.26 -12.70
CA ASP A 80 11.78 3.72 -12.74
C ASP A 80 10.78 4.42 -11.80
N TRP A 81 9.78 3.68 -11.27
CA TRP A 81 8.84 4.22 -10.29
C TRP A 81 9.41 4.29 -8.87
N ALA A 82 10.52 3.62 -8.59
CA ALA A 82 11.19 3.79 -7.31
C ALA A 82 11.94 5.13 -7.27
N LEU A 83 11.86 5.83 -6.13
CA LEU A 83 12.66 7.02 -5.89
C LEU A 83 14.13 6.70 -6.01
N GLN A 84 14.84 7.44 -6.87
CA GLN A 84 16.28 7.23 -7.10
C GLN A 84 16.96 8.50 -7.62
N VAL A 85 18.19 8.70 -7.21
CA VAL A 85 19.06 9.74 -7.76
C VAL A 85 19.72 9.18 -9.03
N LYS A 86 19.57 9.86 -10.16
CA LYS A 86 20.17 9.45 -11.43
C LYS A 86 21.68 9.21 -11.29
N GLY A 87 22.14 8.05 -11.71
CA GLY A 87 23.55 7.66 -11.66
C GLY A 87 24.06 7.20 -10.29
N ARG A 88 23.18 7.03 -9.30
CA ARG A 88 23.51 6.44 -8.01
C ARG A 88 22.77 5.11 -7.80
N PRO A 89 23.30 4.19 -6.98
CA PRO A 89 22.60 2.97 -6.61
C PRO A 89 21.25 3.29 -5.95
N LEU A 90 20.29 2.39 -6.13
CA LEU A 90 19.01 2.44 -5.42
C LEU A 90 19.24 2.46 -3.91
N GLN A 91 18.44 3.25 -3.21
CA GLN A 91 18.47 3.29 -1.75
C GLN A 91 17.34 2.44 -1.20
N TYR A 92 17.68 1.61 -0.24
CA TYR A 92 16.75 0.74 0.45
C TYR A 92 16.54 1.25 1.87
N GLY A 93 15.28 1.33 2.27
CA GLY A 93 14.87 1.53 3.64
C GLY A 93 14.75 0.21 4.37
N ARG A 94 13.89 0.13 5.35
CA ARG A 94 13.54 -0.96 6.25
C ARG A 94 14.18 -2.33 5.89
N GLY A 95 15.18 -2.74 6.67
CA GLY A 95 15.86 -4.01 6.49
C GLY A 95 16.63 -4.17 5.17
N GLY A 96 16.88 -3.08 4.43
CA GLY A 96 17.60 -3.12 3.15
C GLY A 96 16.80 -3.75 2.01
N THR A 97 15.48 -3.80 2.08
CA THR A 97 14.64 -4.53 1.12
C THR A 97 13.50 -3.72 0.51
N GLN A 98 13.15 -2.60 1.11
CA GLN A 98 12.04 -1.76 0.68
C GLN A 98 12.54 -0.44 0.08
N MET A 99 11.85 0.04 -0.93
CA MET A 99 12.08 1.33 -1.57
C MET A 99 10.77 2.12 -1.55
N LEU A 100 10.87 3.46 -1.58
CA LEU A 100 9.70 4.30 -1.80
C LEU A 100 9.40 4.44 -3.29
N LEU A 101 8.13 4.47 -3.62
CA LEU A 101 7.65 4.86 -4.94
C LEU A 101 7.75 6.38 -5.12
N ASP A 102 7.99 6.82 -6.33
CA ASP A 102 8.04 8.24 -6.71
C ASP A 102 6.62 8.82 -6.84
N VAL A 103 6.03 9.20 -5.73
CA VAL A 103 4.66 9.77 -5.68
C VAL A 103 4.58 11.16 -6.33
N CYS A 104 5.72 11.76 -6.74
CA CYS A 104 5.70 12.94 -7.61
C CYS A 104 5.14 12.60 -9.01
N ASN A 105 5.25 11.33 -9.43
CA ASN A 105 4.76 10.85 -10.72
C ASN A 105 3.24 10.59 -10.67
N PRO A 106 2.42 11.23 -11.55
CA PRO A 106 0.99 10.96 -11.63
C PRO A 106 0.61 9.50 -11.89
N GLU A 107 1.43 8.74 -12.65
CA GLU A 107 1.17 7.32 -12.89
C GLU A 107 1.27 6.50 -11.60
N VAL A 108 2.21 6.84 -10.71
CA VAL A 108 2.33 6.25 -9.39
C VAL A 108 1.15 6.63 -8.51
N GLN A 109 0.68 7.89 -8.58
CA GLN A 109 -0.53 8.34 -7.88
C GLN A 109 -1.76 7.54 -8.35
N ASP A 110 -1.91 7.31 -9.65
CA ASP A 110 -3.00 6.52 -10.23
C ASP A 110 -2.90 5.05 -9.80
N PHE A 111 -1.71 4.48 -9.77
CA PHE A 111 -1.48 3.13 -9.25
C PHE A 111 -1.89 3.02 -7.77
N MET A 112 -1.46 3.93 -6.92
CA MET A 112 -1.79 3.93 -5.49
C MET A 112 -3.31 4.09 -5.26
N PHE A 113 -3.95 5.00 -5.97
CA PHE A 113 -5.41 5.11 -5.95
C PHE A 113 -6.07 3.81 -6.40
N GLY A 114 -5.56 3.20 -7.47
CA GLY A 114 -6.05 1.93 -8.03
C GLY A 114 -6.01 0.76 -7.04
N ILE A 115 -5.03 0.70 -6.15
CA ILE A 115 -4.97 -0.32 -5.08
C ILE A 115 -6.23 -0.24 -4.21
N VAL A 116 -6.52 0.96 -3.69
CA VAL A 116 -7.69 1.18 -2.82
C VAL A 116 -8.99 1.00 -3.61
N ASP A 117 -9.05 1.53 -4.81
CA ASP A 117 -10.23 1.45 -5.68
C ASP A 117 -10.59 -0.01 -6.02
N ASN A 118 -9.60 -0.84 -6.31
CA ASN A 118 -9.80 -2.26 -6.56
C ASN A 118 -10.26 -3.02 -5.31
N LEU A 119 -9.69 -2.71 -4.15
CA LEU A 119 -10.06 -3.35 -2.89
C LEU A 119 -11.50 -3.00 -2.50
N LEU A 120 -11.83 -1.72 -2.42
CA LEU A 120 -13.14 -1.23 -1.97
C LEU A 120 -14.22 -1.46 -3.02
N GLY A 121 -13.89 -1.38 -4.31
CA GLY A 121 -14.82 -1.67 -5.39
C GLY A 121 -15.25 -3.14 -5.45
N LYS A 122 -14.34 -4.07 -5.13
CA LYS A 122 -14.65 -5.51 -5.04
C LYS A 122 -15.26 -5.89 -3.69
N HIS A 123 -14.92 -5.18 -2.63
CA HIS A 123 -15.28 -5.50 -1.26
C HIS A 123 -15.80 -4.24 -0.52
N PRO A 124 -17.01 -3.76 -0.87
CA PRO A 124 -17.58 -2.55 -0.26
C PRO A 124 -17.86 -2.67 1.25
N GLN A 125 -17.76 -3.88 1.80
CA GLN A 125 -17.88 -4.12 3.25
C GLN A 125 -16.60 -3.80 4.05
N ILE A 126 -15.47 -3.51 3.37
CA ILE A 126 -14.26 -3.04 4.05
C ILE A 126 -14.54 -1.64 4.61
N ALA A 127 -14.52 -1.53 5.93
CA ALA A 127 -14.84 -0.30 6.64
C ALA A 127 -13.59 0.48 7.09
N TYR A 128 -12.41 -0.14 6.99
CA TYR A 128 -11.19 0.40 7.56
C TYR A 128 -9.95 0.01 6.76
N ILE A 129 -9.07 0.96 6.53
CA ILE A 129 -7.76 0.77 5.92
C ILE A 129 -6.68 1.19 6.93
N LYS A 130 -5.79 0.27 7.26
CA LYS A 130 -4.53 0.59 7.93
C LYS A 130 -3.49 0.90 6.86
N TRP A 131 -3.24 2.19 6.63
CA TRP A 131 -2.24 2.68 5.69
C TRP A 131 -0.90 2.80 6.39
N ASP A 132 0.02 1.92 6.06
CA ASP A 132 1.34 1.88 6.67
C ASP A 132 2.39 2.61 5.79
N ALA A 133 3.41 3.18 6.44
CA ALA A 133 4.51 3.89 5.79
C ALA A 133 5.80 3.68 6.61
N ASN A 134 6.54 2.64 6.28
CA ASN A 134 7.71 2.20 7.07
C ASN A 134 9.06 2.63 6.49
N VAL A 135 9.06 3.32 5.35
CA VAL A 135 10.28 3.82 4.71
C VAL A 135 10.28 5.34 4.75
N GLU A 136 11.30 5.92 5.37
CA GLU A 136 11.45 7.36 5.45
C GLU A 136 11.96 7.96 4.12
N LEU A 137 11.47 9.14 3.78
CA LEU A 137 11.95 9.91 2.63
C LEU A 137 13.27 10.61 2.98
N LYS A 138 14.40 10.00 2.64
CA LYS A 138 15.76 10.51 2.90
C LYS A 138 16.59 10.57 1.62
N ASN A 139 17.11 11.73 1.26
CA ASN A 139 18.10 11.94 0.18
C ASN A 139 17.76 11.26 -1.15
N TYR A 140 16.48 11.15 -1.48
CA TYR A 140 16.03 10.56 -2.72
C TYR A 140 15.98 11.58 -3.86
N GLY A 141 16.09 11.09 -5.08
CA GLY A 141 15.78 11.81 -6.30
C GLY A 141 14.50 11.29 -6.93
N SER A 142 13.92 12.05 -7.82
CA SER A 142 12.77 11.65 -8.62
C SER A 142 13.20 11.44 -10.07
N THR A 143 12.77 10.33 -10.68
CA THR A 143 12.96 10.11 -12.13
C THR A 143 11.96 10.92 -12.95
N TYR A 144 10.86 11.36 -12.34
CA TYR A 144 9.80 12.14 -12.96
C TYR A 144 10.06 13.65 -12.92
N LEU A 145 10.54 14.17 -11.78
CA LEU A 145 10.80 15.62 -11.66
C LEU A 145 11.98 16.04 -12.53
N PRO A 146 11.87 17.20 -13.22
CA PRO A 146 12.97 17.76 -13.98
C PRO A 146 14.13 18.18 -13.05
N GLN A 147 15.32 18.35 -13.63
CA GLN A 147 16.57 18.57 -12.90
C GLN A 147 16.50 19.78 -11.94
N ASP A 148 15.88 20.87 -12.35
CA ASP A 148 15.72 22.10 -11.58
C ASP A 148 14.68 21.98 -10.45
N LYS A 149 13.91 20.88 -10.40
CA LYS A 149 12.89 20.60 -9.38
C LYS A 149 13.28 19.50 -8.40
N GLN A 150 14.46 18.90 -8.55
CA GLN A 150 14.88 17.82 -7.65
C GLN A 150 14.92 18.22 -6.17
N SER A 151 15.28 19.48 -5.86
CA SER A 151 15.23 20.02 -4.49
C SER A 151 13.83 20.14 -3.90
N HIS A 152 12.78 20.06 -4.73
CA HIS A 152 11.39 20.16 -4.32
C HIS A 152 10.77 18.79 -3.97
N ILE A 153 11.52 17.72 -4.06
CA ILE A 153 11.00 16.33 -3.92
C ILE A 153 10.16 16.13 -2.65
N TYR A 154 10.59 16.68 -1.52
CA TYR A 154 9.83 16.54 -0.26
C TYR A 154 8.45 17.19 -0.34
N ILE A 155 8.35 18.35 -0.98
CA ILE A 155 7.09 19.08 -1.14
C ILE A 155 6.21 18.38 -2.19
N GLU A 156 6.78 18.01 -3.33
CA GLU A 156 6.04 17.40 -4.43
C GLU A 156 5.58 15.96 -4.07
N TYR A 157 6.37 15.22 -3.31
CA TYR A 157 5.97 13.91 -2.77
C TYR A 157 4.68 14.04 -1.93
N HIS A 158 4.68 14.93 -0.94
CA HIS A 158 3.51 15.13 -0.08
C HIS A 158 2.31 15.71 -0.83
N ARG A 159 2.54 16.57 -1.83
CA ARG A 159 1.45 17.04 -2.71
C ARG A 159 0.83 15.89 -3.50
N GLY A 160 1.66 15.00 -4.02
CA GLY A 160 1.20 13.80 -4.73
C GLY A 160 0.41 12.88 -3.82
N LEU A 161 0.92 12.61 -2.61
CA LEU A 161 0.24 11.77 -1.61
C LEU A 161 -1.11 12.36 -1.21
N ASN A 162 -1.17 13.66 -0.95
CA ASN A 162 -2.43 14.35 -0.62
C ASN A 162 -3.47 14.21 -1.74
N LYS A 163 -3.06 14.35 -3.01
CA LYS A 163 -3.98 14.13 -4.16
C LYS A 163 -4.56 12.72 -4.17
N VAL A 164 -3.75 11.70 -3.86
CA VAL A 164 -4.22 10.31 -3.77
C VAL A 164 -5.26 10.18 -2.65
N LEU A 165 -4.93 10.70 -1.46
CA LEU A 165 -5.83 10.64 -0.30
C LEU A 165 -7.13 11.42 -0.52
N GLU A 166 -7.07 12.59 -1.13
CA GLU A 166 -8.25 13.40 -1.51
C GLU A 166 -9.16 12.63 -2.47
N ARG A 167 -8.59 11.98 -3.49
CA ARG A 167 -9.35 11.14 -4.44
C ARG A 167 -10.03 9.98 -3.74
N ILE A 168 -9.31 9.29 -2.83
CA ILE A 168 -9.87 8.19 -2.03
C ILE A 168 -11.02 8.70 -1.17
N ARG A 169 -10.82 9.79 -0.43
CA ARG A 169 -11.86 10.39 0.43
C ARG A 169 -13.08 10.85 -0.33
N ALA A 170 -12.89 11.39 -1.54
CA ALA A 170 -14.02 11.81 -2.39
C ALA A 170 -14.86 10.63 -2.87
N LYS A 171 -14.24 9.49 -3.19
CA LYS A 171 -14.94 8.30 -3.70
C LYS A 171 -15.47 7.40 -2.59
N TYR A 172 -14.77 7.31 -1.47
CA TYR A 172 -15.05 6.41 -0.34
C TYR A 172 -15.10 7.17 1.00
N PRO A 173 -16.09 8.08 1.18
CA PRO A 173 -16.14 8.99 2.34
C PRO A 173 -16.32 8.27 3.68
N ASP A 174 -16.95 7.09 3.67
CA ASP A 174 -17.31 6.35 4.89
C ASP A 174 -16.20 5.40 5.37
N VAL A 175 -15.16 5.17 4.57
CA VAL A 175 -14.05 4.29 4.95
C VAL A 175 -13.08 5.04 5.85
N LEU A 176 -12.80 4.48 7.02
CA LEU A 176 -11.79 5.04 7.92
C LEU A 176 -10.38 4.67 7.45
N ILE A 177 -9.48 5.64 7.42
CA ILE A 177 -8.07 5.45 7.09
C ILE A 177 -7.23 5.81 8.31
N GLN A 178 -6.50 4.82 8.82
CA GLN A 178 -5.50 5.03 9.87
C GLN A 178 -4.15 5.27 9.20
N ALA A 179 -3.50 6.38 9.50
CA ALA A 179 -2.09 6.55 9.23
C ALA A 179 -1.29 5.74 10.24
N CYS A 180 -0.45 4.82 9.76
CA CYS A 180 0.47 4.01 10.53
C CYS A 180 1.87 4.20 9.95
N GLY A 181 2.88 4.02 10.79
CA GLY A 181 4.28 4.19 10.39
C GLY A 181 5.08 4.89 11.49
N GLY A 182 6.42 4.83 11.44
CA GLY A 182 7.30 5.42 12.44
C GLY A 182 8.76 5.34 12.06
#